data_22b2316d4228f66c80ddc40829be3026
#
_entry.id   22b2316d4228f66c80ddc40829be3026
#
_cell.length_a   1.000
_cell.length_b   1.000
_cell.length_c   1.000
_cell.angle_alpha   90.00
_cell.angle_beta   90.00
_cell.angle_gamma   90.00
#
_symmetry.space_group_name_H-M   'P 1'
#
loop_
_entity.id
_entity.type
_entity.pdbx_description
1 polymer ?
#
loop_
_entity_poly.entity_id
_entity_poly.type
_entity_poly.pdbx_seq_one_letter_code
_entity_poly.pdbx_strand_id
1 'polypeptide(L)'
;MPRVTVTVRDSASRTASASVAYTVLPPVLGGYYLSGGADPTADMVGGNFRSLTQYRSFADGYIFPGYQRPWLITLGRAGVQLNMVLELKHYGAPDTGPQTFTVDGVRYTVPAPAMTIQQRPGAVWPKAYGYGQVIAGQCDGLFARALSQYRTMGFGVNIQLASELDTDHEFGTTEAGKAYTWAESDARAVQAVTYIVNWFRAKGLPQGGTFSVGVGGFNRDCFRRTHPEALMTRLDYLQWNVYATSASHTALERFRRTKDWAVADLGPVALSRPVLIAEWGVRVIEIPDQAAWIATVPPAIARLNAERGPLIARTNYFNSGWGTLSPKATGLAALRAAYARPPYG
;
A
#
# COMPACT_ATOMS: atom_id res chain seq x y z
N MET A 1 -17.85 -24.87 -2.55
CA MET A 1 -16.56 -25.07 -3.21
C MET A 1 -16.79 -25.82 -4.50
N PRO A 2 -16.22 -25.36 -5.63
CA PRO A 2 -16.27 -26.13 -6.88
C PRO A 2 -15.58 -27.49 -6.67
N ARG A 3 -16.04 -28.48 -7.42
CA ARG A 3 -15.47 -29.84 -7.38
C ARG A 3 -15.14 -30.30 -8.80
N VAL A 4 -14.00 -30.93 -8.97
CA VAL A 4 -13.67 -31.69 -10.17
C VAL A 4 -13.87 -33.16 -9.83
N THR A 5 -14.68 -33.84 -10.63
CA THR A 5 -14.89 -35.30 -10.54
C THR A 5 -14.22 -35.95 -11.74
N VAL A 6 -13.26 -36.82 -11.45
CA VAL A 6 -12.65 -37.68 -12.47
C VAL A 6 -13.31 -39.07 -12.38
N THR A 7 -13.85 -39.52 -13.48
CA THR A 7 -14.46 -40.85 -13.59
C THR A 7 -13.66 -41.68 -14.59
N VAL A 8 -13.18 -42.80 -14.12
CA VAL A 8 -12.46 -43.78 -14.98
C VAL A 8 -13.31 -45.02 -15.16
N ARG A 9 -13.37 -45.50 -16.37
CA ARG A 9 -14.11 -46.75 -16.73
C ARG A 9 -13.10 -47.73 -17.28
N ASP A 10 -13.11 -48.96 -16.77
CA ASP A 10 -12.27 -50.03 -17.28
C ASP A 10 -12.92 -50.78 -18.46
N SER A 11 -12.18 -51.68 -19.07
CA SER A 11 -12.66 -52.49 -20.20
C SER A 11 -13.81 -53.45 -19.83
N ALA A 12 -14.02 -53.71 -18.54
CA ALA A 12 -15.15 -54.50 -18.03
C ALA A 12 -16.35 -53.62 -17.64
N SER A 13 -16.37 -52.35 -18.06
CA SER A 13 -17.41 -51.33 -17.76
C SER A 13 -17.54 -50.97 -16.27
N ARG A 14 -16.59 -51.36 -15.42
CA ARG A 14 -16.56 -50.92 -14.03
C ARG A 14 -16.10 -49.47 -13.95
N THR A 15 -16.77 -48.71 -13.15
CA THR A 15 -16.52 -47.26 -13.01
C THR A 15 -16.02 -46.93 -11.61
N ALA A 16 -14.95 -46.15 -11.54
CA ALA A 16 -14.49 -45.52 -10.31
C ALA A 16 -14.48 -44.01 -10.50
N SER A 17 -14.92 -43.27 -9.50
CA SER A 17 -14.94 -41.82 -9.52
C SER A 17 -14.29 -41.28 -8.26
N ALA A 18 -13.42 -40.28 -8.42
CA ALA A 18 -12.87 -39.50 -7.34
C ALA A 18 -13.20 -38.02 -7.55
N SER A 19 -13.65 -37.37 -6.49
CA SER A 19 -13.95 -35.92 -6.50
C SER A 19 -13.00 -35.18 -5.61
N VAL A 20 -12.41 -34.13 -6.15
CA VAL A 20 -11.52 -33.20 -5.40
C VAL A 20 -12.20 -31.85 -5.34
N ALA A 21 -12.42 -31.35 -4.13
CA ALA A 21 -12.81 -29.95 -3.93
C ALA A 21 -11.58 -29.05 -4.14
N TYR A 22 -11.77 -27.97 -4.87
CA TYR A 22 -10.71 -26.98 -5.06
C TYR A 22 -11.22 -25.58 -4.72
N THR A 23 -10.31 -24.72 -4.28
CA THR A 23 -10.61 -23.32 -4.05
C THR A 23 -10.11 -22.51 -5.23
N VAL A 24 -11.01 -21.76 -5.86
CA VAL A 24 -10.64 -20.74 -6.85
C VAL A 24 -10.19 -19.52 -6.07
N LEU A 25 -8.93 -19.19 -6.13
CA LEU A 25 -8.41 -17.97 -5.56
C LEU A 25 -8.80 -16.79 -6.46
N PRO A 26 -9.17 -15.64 -5.87
CA PRO A 26 -9.42 -14.45 -6.67
C PRO A 26 -8.14 -14.03 -7.40
N PRO A 27 -8.25 -13.43 -8.60
CA PRO A 27 -7.09 -12.93 -9.32
C PRO A 27 -6.37 -11.85 -8.52
N VAL A 28 -5.03 -11.84 -8.63
CA VAL A 28 -4.20 -10.77 -8.06
C VAL A 28 -4.28 -9.55 -8.97
N LEU A 29 -4.41 -8.35 -8.39
CA LEU A 29 -4.41 -7.12 -9.18
C LEU A 29 -2.98 -6.63 -9.37
N GLY A 30 -2.51 -6.61 -10.60
CA GLY A 30 -1.26 -5.98 -10.99
C GLY A 30 -1.41 -4.46 -11.08
N GLY A 31 -0.43 -3.71 -10.59
CA GLY A 31 -0.50 -2.27 -10.55
C GLY A 31 0.83 -1.57 -10.82
N TYR A 32 0.77 -0.25 -10.87
CA TYR A 32 1.85 0.61 -11.28
C TYR A 32 1.94 1.88 -10.43
N TYR A 33 3.13 2.44 -10.32
CA TYR A 33 3.39 3.78 -9.81
C TYR A 33 4.41 4.48 -10.72
N LEU A 34 4.17 5.73 -11.03
CA LEU A 34 5.09 6.60 -11.74
C LEU A 34 5.39 7.83 -10.87
N SER A 35 6.68 8.13 -10.68
CA SER A 35 7.13 9.22 -9.81
C SER A 35 6.67 10.61 -10.27
N GLY A 36 6.67 11.58 -9.34
CA GLY A 36 6.35 12.97 -9.62
C GLY A 36 4.88 13.21 -9.99
N GLY A 37 4.03 12.18 -9.87
CA GLY A 37 2.62 12.28 -10.22
C GLY A 37 2.36 12.49 -11.70
N ALA A 38 3.28 12.06 -12.56
CA ALA A 38 3.08 12.02 -14.00
C ALA A 38 1.91 11.10 -14.38
N ASP A 39 1.32 11.34 -15.54
CA ASP A 39 0.26 10.49 -16.07
C ASP A 39 0.81 9.12 -16.49
N PRO A 40 0.40 8.01 -15.84
CA PRO A 40 0.87 6.68 -16.18
C PRO A 40 0.09 6.02 -17.32
N THR A 41 -0.93 6.68 -17.87
CA THR A 41 -1.89 6.07 -18.81
C THR A 41 -1.17 5.46 -20.01
N ALA A 42 -0.19 6.15 -20.59
CA ALA A 42 0.58 5.63 -21.72
C ALA A 42 1.38 4.36 -21.37
N ASP A 43 1.91 4.28 -20.15
CA ASP A 43 2.64 3.12 -19.64
C ASP A 43 1.71 1.94 -19.33
N MET A 44 0.47 2.21 -18.97
CA MET A 44 -0.53 1.20 -18.61
C MET A 44 -1.26 0.60 -19.83
N VAL A 45 -1.27 1.29 -20.97
CA VAL A 45 -1.92 0.83 -22.20
C VAL A 45 -1.32 -0.50 -22.68
N GLY A 46 -2.19 -1.44 -23.04
CA GLY A 46 -1.80 -2.77 -23.52
C GLY A 46 -1.32 -3.73 -22.44
N GLY A 47 -1.40 -3.36 -21.14
CA GLY A 47 -1.11 -4.23 -20.01
C GLY A 47 -2.36 -4.46 -19.15
N ASN A 48 -2.38 -5.54 -18.37
CA ASN A 48 -3.45 -5.84 -17.43
C ASN A 48 -3.23 -5.11 -16.08
N PHE A 49 -3.06 -3.79 -16.14
CA PHE A 49 -2.90 -2.96 -14.96
C PHE A 49 -4.27 -2.65 -14.34
N ARG A 50 -4.52 -3.17 -13.15
CA ARG A 50 -5.79 -3.05 -12.40
C ARG A 50 -5.66 -2.28 -11.10
N SER A 51 -4.45 -1.81 -10.78
CA SER A 51 -4.17 -1.04 -9.57
C SER A 51 -3.19 0.09 -9.86
N LEU A 52 -3.25 1.15 -9.07
CA LEU A 52 -2.37 2.30 -9.19
C LEU A 52 -2.09 2.88 -7.79
N THR A 53 -0.82 3.10 -7.45
CA THR A 53 -0.43 3.80 -6.23
C THR A 53 -0.10 5.26 -6.53
N GLN A 54 -0.54 6.17 -5.67
CA GLN A 54 -0.21 7.60 -5.72
C GLN A 54 0.11 8.13 -4.32
N TYR A 55 1.14 8.95 -4.21
CA TYR A 55 1.57 9.57 -2.97
C TYR A 55 1.03 10.97 -2.78
N ARG A 56 0.58 11.28 -1.57
CA ARG A 56 0.15 12.62 -1.15
C ARG A 56 0.43 12.83 0.33
N SER A 57 0.55 14.09 0.71
CA SER A 57 0.62 14.51 2.11
C SER A 57 -0.71 15.15 2.53
N PHE A 58 -1.12 14.95 3.78
CA PHE A 58 -2.24 15.68 4.37
C PHE A 58 -2.03 17.20 4.40
N ALA A 59 -0.77 17.64 4.39
CA ALA A 59 -0.43 19.05 4.37
C ALA A 59 -0.63 19.70 2.99
N ASP A 60 -0.57 18.91 1.92
CA ASP A 60 -0.84 19.41 0.58
C ASP A 60 -2.32 19.79 0.45
N GLY A 61 -2.59 20.98 -0.06
CA GLY A 61 -3.99 21.44 -0.30
C GLY A 61 -4.81 20.51 -1.18
N TYR A 62 -4.15 19.57 -1.85
CA TYR A 62 -4.72 18.62 -2.81
C TYR A 62 -4.37 17.20 -2.40
N ILE A 63 -5.09 16.66 -1.44
CA ILE A 63 -4.85 15.34 -0.87
C ILE A 63 -5.18 14.23 -1.87
N PHE A 64 -6.24 14.42 -2.65
CA PHE A 64 -6.57 13.50 -3.75
C PHE A 64 -6.24 14.16 -5.09
N PRO A 65 -5.20 13.69 -5.80
CA PRO A 65 -4.79 14.28 -7.08
C PRO A 65 -5.89 14.24 -8.16
N GLY A 66 -6.90 13.41 -7.97
CA GLY A 66 -8.04 13.32 -8.87
C GLY A 66 -8.77 14.64 -9.10
N TYR A 67 -8.75 15.56 -8.13
CA TYR A 67 -9.34 16.88 -8.30
C TYR A 67 -8.61 17.73 -9.37
N GLN A 68 -7.32 17.45 -9.59
CA GLN A 68 -6.50 18.16 -10.59
C GLN A 68 -5.95 17.25 -11.70
N ARG A 69 -6.26 15.95 -11.68
CA ARG A 69 -5.73 14.99 -12.64
C ARG A 69 -6.86 14.19 -13.27
N PRO A 70 -7.41 14.67 -14.37
CA PRO A 70 -8.53 14.02 -15.07
C PRO A 70 -8.26 12.54 -15.39
N TRP A 71 -7.01 12.19 -15.71
CA TRP A 71 -6.61 10.81 -15.98
C TRP A 71 -6.83 9.87 -14.78
N LEU A 72 -6.64 10.34 -13.54
CA LEU A 72 -6.86 9.51 -12.35
C LEU A 72 -8.34 9.15 -12.18
N ILE A 73 -9.23 10.11 -12.39
CA ILE A 73 -10.67 9.88 -12.38
C ILE A 73 -11.07 8.93 -13.50
N THR A 74 -10.50 9.08 -14.68
CA THR A 74 -10.74 8.19 -15.82
C THR A 74 -10.33 6.76 -15.51
N LEU A 75 -9.13 6.55 -14.95
CA LEU A 75 -8.66 5.22 -14.56
C LEU A 75 -9.53 4.61 -13.45
N GLY A 76 -9.88 5.36 -12.42
CA GLY A 76 -10.73 4.88 -11.33
C GLY A 76 -12.13 4.49 -11.81
N ARG A 77 -12.74 5.29 -12.69
CA ARG A 77 -14.04 4.96 -13.31
C ARG A 77 -13.97 3.76 -14.26
N ALA A 78 -12.81 3.51 -14.87
CA ALA A 78 -12.53 2.31 -15.65
C ALA A 78 -12.25 1.06 -14.78
N GLY A 79 -12.38 1.17 -13.45
CA GLY A 79 -12.23 0.04 -12.52
C GLY A 79 -10.80 -0.20 -12.03
N VAL A 80 -9.85 0.70 -12.34
CA VAL A 80 -8.51 0.64 -11.75
C VAL A 80 -8.61 0.98 -10.26
N GLN A 81 -8.13 0.08 -9.41
CA GLN A 81 -8.15 0.24 -7.96
C GLN A 81 -7.06 1.22 -7.53
N LEU A 82 -7.46 2.36 -6.97
CA LEU A 82 -6.50 3.36 -6.51
C LEU A 82 -6.03 3.05 -5.10
N ASN A 83 -4.72 3.15 -4.88
CA ASN A 83 -4.08 3.16 -3.58
C ASN A 83 -3.50 4.56 -3.34
N MET A 84 -4.12 5.31 -2.45
CA MET A 84 -3.72 6.67 -2.12
C MET A 84 -2.90 6.66 -0.85
N VAL A 85 -1.60 6.85 -0.98
CA VAL A 85 -0.71 6.98 0.17
C VAL A 85 -0.87 8.38 0.73
N LEU A 86 -1.40 8.49 1.94
CA LEU A 86 -1.55 9.74 2.68
C LEU A 86 -0.52 9.78 3.81
N GLU A 87 0.52 10.54 3.57
CA GLU A 87 1.55 10.72 4.58
C GLU A 87 1.21 11.88 5.50
N LEU A 88 1.44 11.68 6.78
CA LEU A 88 1.37 12.74 7.79
C LEU A 88 2.54 13.72 7.68
N LYS A 89 3.57 13.34 6.94
CA LYS A 89 4.74 14.16 6.63
C LYS A 89 4.41 15.22 5.59
N HIS A 90 5.15 16.29 5.68
CA HIS A 90 5.11 17.38 4.71
C HIS A 90 6.40 17.36 3.88
N TYR A 91 6.35 16.83 2.66
CA TYR A 91 7.51 16.83 1.77
C TYR A 91 7.72 18.21 1.13
N GLY A 92 8.81 18.86 1.46
CA GLY A 92 9.38 19.96 0.66
C GLY A 92 8.73 21.33 0.80
N ALA A 93 7.79 21.54 1.73
CA ALA A 93 7.31 22.90 1.99
C ALA A 93 8.00 23.53 3.20
N PRO A 94 8.20 24.85 3.19
CA PRO A 94 8.65 25.58 4.36
C PRO A 94 7.67 25.40 5.53
N ASP A 95 8.12 25.69 6.74
CA ASP A 95 7.29 25.74 7.94
C ASP A 95 5.95 26.44 7.63
N THR A 96 4.90 25.67 7.44
CA THR A 96 3.58 26.24 7.30
C THR A 96 3.06 26.55 8.70
N GLY A 97 2.80 27.83 8.95
CA GLY A 97 2.07 28.25 10.13
C GLY A 97 0.68 27.63 10.22
N PRO A 98 -0.11 27.99 11.23
CA PRO A 98 -1.49 27.54 11.33
C PRO A 98 -2.29 27.85 10.05
N GLN A 99 -3.11 26.90 9.60
CA GLN A 99 -3.94 27.04 8.42
C GLN A 99 -5.40 27.16 8.83
N THR A 100 -6.14 28.07 8.17
CA THR A 100 -7.60 28.17 8.33
C THR A 100 -8.26 28.04 6.97
N PHE A 101 -9.24 27.16 6.85
CA PHE A 101 -10.00 26.93 5.62
C PHE A 101 -11.43 26.44 5.92
N THR A 102 -12.31 26.58 4.95
CA THR A 102 -13.70 26.11 5.05
C THR A 102 -13.90 24.89 4.15
N VAL A 103 -14.54 23.84 4.71
CA VAL A 103 -14.91 22.62 4.00
C VAL A 103 -16.38 22.35 4.26
N ASP A 104 -17.17 22.20 3.20
CA ASP A 104 -18.61 21.91 3.29
C ASP A 104 -19.35 22.84 4.28
N GLY A 105 -18.98 24.14 4.26
CA GLY A 105 -19.56 25.19 5.12
C GLY A 105 -19.01 25.24 6.56
N VAL A 106 -18.16 24.31 6.96
CA VAL A 106 -17.54 24.27 8.29
C VAL A 106 -16.13 24.88 8.24
N ARG A 107 -15.88 25.84 9.14
CA ARG A 107 -14.55 26.45 9.29
C ARG A 107 -13.66 25.61 10.20
N TYR A 108 -12.48 25.28 9.70
CA TYR A 108 -11.44 24.55 10.43
C TYR A 108 -10.21 25.41 10.62
N THR A 109 -9.58 25.29 11.79
CA THR A 109 -8.24 25.84 12.05
C THR A 109 -7.34 24.66 12.42
N VAL A 110 -6.28 24.45 11.64
CA VAL A 110 -5.29 23.40 11.84
C VAL A 110 -4.00 24.06 12.30
N PRO A 111 -3.39 23.64 13.42
CA PRO A 111 -2.16 24.23 13.92
C PRO A 111 -0.97 23.97 12.96
N ALA A 112 0.14 24.62 13.21
CA ALA A 112 1.39 24.30 12.51
C ALA A 112 1.84 22.87 12.81
N PRO A 113 2.50 22.18 11.85
CA PRO A 113 3.11 20.87 12.10
C PRO A 113 4.12 20.91 13.24
N ALA A 114 4.03 19.98 14.19
CA ALA A 114 4.83 19.95 15.41
C ALA A 114 5.84 18.79 15.48
N MET A 115 5.79 17.84 14.56
CA MET A 115 6.66 16.67 14.54
C MET A 115 7.84 16.87 13.58
N THR A 116 9.04 16.50 14.04
CA THR A 116 10.24 16.41 13.23
C THR A 116 10.64 14.94 13.14
N ILE A 117 10.85 14.45 11.91
CA ILE A 117 11.35 13.10 11.65
C ILE A 117 12.80 13.23 11.19
N GLN A 118 13.68 12.52 11.85
CA GLN A 118 15.09 12.46 11.50
C GLN A 118 15.33 11.21 10.64
N GLN A 119 15.62 11.37 9.37
CA GLN A 119 15.77 10.26 8.42
C GLN A 119 17.17 9.62 8.42
N ARG A 120 18.16 10.34 8.87
CA ARG A 120 19.55 9.89 9.04
C ARG A 120 20.32 10.93 9.87
N PRO A 121 21.43 10.54 10.50
CA PRO A 121 22.23 11.49 11.28
C PRO A 121 22.52 12.77 10.50
N GLY A 122 22.13 13.91 11.07
CA GLY A 122 22.34 15.24 10.47
C GLY A 122 21.33 15.66 9.39
N ALA A 123 20.46 14.79 8.90
CA ALA A 123 19.38 15.16 8.00
C ALA A 123 18.07 15.30 8.77
N VAL A 124 17.48 16.48 8.74
CA VAL A 124 16.18 16.76 9.33
C VAL A 124 15.16 16.81 8.19
N TRP A 125 14.13 15.99 8.28
CA TRP A 125 13.00 16.07 7.37
C TRP A 125 12.14 17.29 7.71
N PRO A 126 11.41 17.82 6.72
CA PRO A 126 10.46 18.88 6.99
C PRO A 126 9.48 18.44 8.06
N LYS A 127 8.93 19.41 8.79
CA LYS A 127 7.96 19.16 9.85
C LYS A 127 6.75 18.39 9.34
N ALA A 128 6.27 17.49 10.16
CA ALA A 128 5.04 16.73 9.92
C ALA A 128 4.01 17.03 11.01
N TYR A 129 2.74 16.73 10.74
CA TYR A 129 1.75 16.72 11.80
C TYR A 129 2.07 15.61 12.78
N GLY A 130 2.18 15.97 14.07
CA GLY A 130 2.52 15.04 15.13
C GLY A 130 1.39 14.05 15.39
N TYR A 131 1.76 12.86 15.83
CA TYR A 131 0.76 11.87 16.25
C TYR A 131 -0.14 12.42 17.36
N GLY A 132 0.40 13.21 18.31
CA GLY A 132 -0.37 13.88 19.35
C GLY A 132 -1.38 14.87 18.79
N GLN A 133 -1.01 15.65 17.78
CA GLN A 133 -1.93 16.57 17.11
C GLN A 133 -3.08 15.82 16.41
N VAL A 134 -2.80 14.70 15.77
CA VAL A 134 -3.80 13.83 15.15
C VAL A 134 -4.76 13.27 16.20
N ILE A 135 -4.23 12.67 17.27
CA ILE A 135 -5.02 12.04 18.34
C ILE A 135 -5.88 13.05 19.07
N ALA A 136 -5.40 14.30 19.21
CA ALA A 136 -6.16 15.40 19.81
C ALA A 136 -7.22 16.03 18.89
N GLY A 137 -7.40 15.53 17.67
CA GLY A 137 -8.36 16.06 16.69
C GLY A 137 -7.97 17.38 16.04
N GLN A 138 -6.73 17.85 16.26
CA GLN A 138 -6.26 19.12 15.72
C GLN A 138 -6.08 19.08 14.18
N CYS A 139 -6.03 17.89 13.59
CA CYS A 139 -5.91 17.66 12.14
C CYS A 139 -7.25 17.40 11.43
N ASP A 140 -8.38 17.45 12.13
CA ASP A 140 -9.69 17.08 11.58
C ASP A 140 -10.08 17.89 10.34
N GLY A 141 -9.65 19.15 10.26
CA GLY A 141 -9.84 19.97 9.07
C GLY A 141 -9.15 19.41 7.82
N LEU A 142 -7.95 18.83 7.96
CA LEU A 142 -7.24 18.17 6.85
C LEU A 142 -8.01 16.93 6.40
N PHE A 143 -8.52 16.14 7.34
CA PHE A 143 -9.32 14.96 7.04
C PHE A 143 -10.66 15.33 6.38
N ALA A 144 -11.31 16.40 6.84
CA ALA A 144 -12.53 16.92 6.23
C ALA A 144 -12.29 17.31 4.76
N ARG A 145 -11.19 18.02 4.49
CA ARG A 145 -10.78 18.40 3.13
C ARG A 145 -10.51 17.17 2.25
N ALA A 146 -9.78 16.18 2.80
CA ALA A 146 -9.55 14.92 2.12
C ALA A 146 -10.84 14.19 1.78
N LEU A 147 -11.75 14.08 2.74
CA LEU A 147 -13.02 13.39 2.55
C LEU A 147 -13.91 14.09 1.53
N SER A 148 -13.97 15.42 1.56
CA SER A 148 -14.72 16.21 0.57
C SER A 148 -14.21 15.94 -0.85
N GLN A 149 -12.89 16.02 -1.06
CA GLN A 149 -12.26 15.69 -2.34
C GLN A 149 -12.52 14.23 -2.75
N TYR A 150 -12.42 13.28 -1.81
CA TYR A 150 -12.66 11.88 -2.06
C TYR A 150 -14.11 11.62 -2.53
N ARG A 151 -15.08 12.26 -1.91
CA ARG A 151 -16.49 12.16 -2.32
C ARG A 151 -16.73 12.63 -3.75
N THR A 152 -15.99 13.63 -4.24
CA THR A 152 -16.11 14.10 -5.62
C THR A 152 -15.61 13.11 -6.67
N MET A 153 -14.78 12.13 -6.29
CA MET A 153 -14.28 11.12 -7.23
C MET A 153 -15.36 10.12 -7.66
N GLY A 154 -16.30 9.81 -6.77
CA GLY A 154 -17.46 8.96 -7.07
C GLY A 154 -17.15 7.45 -7.15
N PHE A 155 -15.99 7.00 -6.67
CA PHE A 155 -15.59 5.59 -6.55
C PHE A 155 -14.71 5.36 -5.32
N GLY A 156 -14.57 4.09 -4.90
CA GLY A 156 -13.77 3.72 -3.74
C GLY A 156 -12.27 3.75 -4.00
N VAL A 157 -11.49 4.22 -3.02
CA VAL A 157 -10.03 4.13 -3.02
C VAL A 157 -9.55 3.44 -1.75
N ASN A 158 -8.38 2.83 -1.80
CA ASN A 158 -7.66 2.45 -0.59
C ASN A 158 -6.90 3.68 -0.08
N ILE A 159 -7.15 4.04 1.16
CA ILE A 159 -6.39 5.07 1.86
C ILE A 159 -5.29 4.36 2.65
N GLN A 160 -4.07 4.45 2.15
CA GLN A 160 -2.90 3.96 2.84
C GLN A 160 -2.36 5.04 3.77
N LEU A 161 -2.39 4.79 5.05
CA LEU A 161 -1.86 5.71 6.06
C LEU A 161 -0.40 5.38 6.31
N ALA A 162 0.47 6.35 6.08
CA ALA A 162 1.92 6.24 6.00
C ALA A 162 2.43 5.37 4.83
N SER A 163 3.71 5.49 4.49
CA SER A 163 4.35 4.67 3.44
C SER A 163 5.26 3.61 4.02
N GLU A 164 6.17 4.00 4.88
CA GLU A 164 7.24 3.17 5.43
C GLU A 164 7.50 3.52 6.89
N LEU A 165 6.58 3.19 7.80
CA LEU A 165 6.74 3.49 9.22
C LEU A 165 8.05 2.96 9.81
N ASP A 166 8.56 1.86 9.28
CA ASP A 166 9.79 1.21 9.73
C ASP A 166 11.07 1.85 9.19
N THR A 167 11.00 2.78 8.25
CA THR A 167 12.12 3.64 7.88
C THR A 167 12.01 5.04 8.48
N ASP A 168 10.80 5.54 8.61
CA ASP A 168 10.53 6.89 9.10
C ASP A 168 11.01 7.11 10.53
N HIS A 169 11.07 6.06 11.33
CA HIS A 169 11.48 6.10 12.71
C HIS A 169 12.93 5.66 12.92
N GLU A 170 13.66 5.30 11.84
CA GLU A 170 15.00 4.69 11.93
C GLU A 170 16.00 5.55 12.71
N PHE A 171 15.91 6.86 12.60
CA PHE A 171 16.83 7.79 13.25
C PHE A 171 16.18 8.64 14.36
N GLY A 172 14.95 8.32 14.71
CA GLY A 172 14.22 8.99 15.77
C GLY A 172 13.16 9.97 15.30
N THR A 173 12.21 10.19 16.16
CA THR A 173 11.09 11.11 15.96
C THR A 173 10.99 12.03 17.15
N THR A 174 10.82 13.32 16.90
CA THR A 174 10.61 14.33 17.95
C THR A 174 9.29 15.06 17.70
N GLU A 175 8.43 15.10 18.70
CA GLU A 175 7.16 15.84 18.67
C GLU A 175 7.10 16.80 19.85
N ALA A 176 6.84 18.07 19.59
CA ALA A 176 6.79 19.12 20.62
C ALA A 176 8.00 19.12 21.56
N GLY A 177 9.20 18.89 21.01
CA GLY A 177 10.46 18.85 21.76
C GLY A 177 10.75 17.55 22.50
N LYS A 178 9.83 16.57 22.51
CA LYS A 178 10.04 15.26 23.10
C LYS A 178 10.48 14.24 22.03
N ALA A 179 11.66 13.65 22.22
CA ALA A 179 12.13 12.52 21.41
C ALA A 179 11.42 11.23 21.85
N TYR A 180 11.07 10.39 20.87
CA TYR A 180 10.47 9.08 21.07
C TYR A 180 11.46 7.97 20.73
N THR A 181 11.40 6.88 21.50
CA THR A 181 11.95 5.59 21.09
C THR A 181 11.15 4.99 19.94
N TRP A 182 11.70 4.00 19.26
CA TRP A 182 10.97 3.23 18.24
C TRP A 182 9.61 2.71 18.73
N ALA A 183 9.60 2.06 19.89
CA ALA A 183 8.39 1.47 20.42
C ALA A 183 7.31 2.53 20.78
N GLU A 184 7.74 3.68 21.32
CA GLU A 184 6.82 4.80 21.59
C GLU A 184 6.28 5.40 20.30
N SER A 185 7.13 5.59 19.26
CA SER A 185 6.70 6.09 17.95
C SER A 185 5.71 5.15 17.29
N ASP A 186 5.95 3.85 17.29
CA ASP A 186 5.05 2.83 16.75
C ASP A 186 3.69 2.84 17.48
N ALA A 187 3.70 2.90 18.81
CA ALA A 187 2.48 2.95 19.60
C ALA A 187 1.65 4.20 19.31
N ARG A 188 2.31 5.36 19.17
CA ARG A 188 1.64 6.62 18.82
C ARG A 188 1.13 6.60 17.37
N ALA A 189 1.88 6.02 16.44
CA ALA A 189 1.44 5.83 15.06
C ALA A 189 0.16 4.97 15.01
N VAL A 190 0.10 3.86 15.76
CA VAL A 190 -1.10 3.02 15.88
C VAL A 190 -2.30 3.80 16.42
N GLN A 191 -2.10 4.63 17.45
CA GLN A 191 -3.17 5.47 17.99
C GLN A 191 -3.67 6.50 16.96
N ALA A 192 -2.75 7.18 16.26
CA ALA A 192 -3.06 8.16 15.23
C ALA A 192 -3.80 7.52 14.05
N VAL A 193 -3.31 6.38 13.55
CA VAL A 193 -3.98 5.60 12.48
C VAL A 193 -5.38 5.19 12.92
N THR A 194 -5.52 4.68 14.15
CA THR A 194 -6.82 4.29 14.71
C THR A 194 -7.78 5.49 14.74
N TYR A 195 -7.30 6.65 15.17
CA TYR A 195 -8.08 7.89 15.19
C TYR A 195 -8.56 8.26 13.77
N ILE A 196 -7.64 8.30 12.80
CA ILE A 196 -7.94 8.68 11.42
C ILE A 196 -8.99 7.72 10.82
N VAL A 197 -8.79 6.42 10.94
CA VAL A 197 -9.73 5.42 10.40
C VAL A 197 -11.11 5.57 11.01
N ASN A 198 -11.18 5.74 12.34
CA ASN A 198 -12.46 5.96 13.04
C ASN A 198 -13.13 7.26 12.59
N TRP A 199 -12.35 8.33 12.44
CA TRP A 199 -12.85 9.61 11.98
C TRP A 199 -13.50 9.51 10.58
N PHE A 200 -12.78 8.93 9.62
CA PHE A 200 -13.32 8.75 8.26
C PHE A 200 -14.54 7.84 8.24
N ARG A 201 -14.53 6.73 8.99
CA ARG A 201 -15.67 5.80 9.05
C ARG A 201 -16.90 6.45 9.67
N ALA A 202 -16.74 7.24 10.72
CA ALA A 202 -17.82 7.99 11.35
C ALA A 202 -18.43 9.06 10.44
N LYS A 203 -17.64 9.68 9.56
CA LYS A 203 -18.11 10.69 8.59
C LYS A 203 -18.68 10.07 7.31
N GLY A 204 -18.56 8.76 7.11
CA GLY A 204 -19.03 8.04 5.93
C GLY A 204 -18.07 8.17 4.75
N LEU A 205 -17.40 7.07 4.44
CA LEU A 205 -16.60 6.92 3.23
C LEU A 205 -17.48 6.67 2.01
N PRO A 206 -17.07 7.09 0.81
CA PRO A 206 -17.64 6.60 -0.42
C PRO A 206 -17.61 5.06 -0.49
N GLN A 207 -18.61 4.48 -1.18
CA GLN A 207 -18.71 3.03 -1.32
C GLN A 207 -17.41 2.45 -1.89
N GLY A 208 -16.92 1.35 -1.30
CA GLY A 208 -15.68 0.70 -1.69
C GLY A 208 -14.40 1.35 -1.14
N GLY A 209 -14.54 2.38 -0.27
CA GLY A 209 -13.40 2.95 0.45
C GLY A 209 -12.82 1.98 1.46
N THR A 210 -11.49 1.80 1.45
CA THR A 210 -10.74 0.86 2.29
C THR A 210 -9.53 1.53 2.93
N PHE A 211 -8.96 0.90 3.95
CA PHE A 211 -7.78 1.39 4.66
C PHE A 211 -6.68 0.35 4.78
N SER A 212 -5.45 0.83 4.72
CA SER A 212 -4.25 0.09 5.10
C SER A 212 -3.27 1.01 5.84
N VAL A 213 -2.31 0.41 6.54
CA VAL A 213 -1.16 1.13 7.10
C VAL A 213 0.11 0.61 6.44
N GLY A 214 0.97 1.53 5.98
CA GLY A 214 2.16 1.20 5.21
C GLY A 214 3.38 0.95 6.09
N VAL A 215 4.06 -0.16 5.84
CA VAL A 215 5.41 -0.44 6.33
C VAL A 215 6.30 -0.84 5.17
N GLY A 216 7.59 -0.53 5.24
CA GLY A 216 8.57 -0.90 4.21
C GLY A 216 8.89 -2.40 4.18
N GLY A 217 8.59 -3.11 5.26
CA GLY A 217 8.95 -4.52 5.42
C GLY A 217 10.44 -4.71 5.72
N PHE A 218 11.09 -3.71 6.32
CA PHE A 218 12.52 -3.73 6.67
C PHE A 218 12.77 -4.11 8.13
N ASN A 219 11.84 -3.76 9.03
CA ASN A 219 11.96 -3.97 10.46
C ASN A 219 10.79 -4.82 10.98
N ARG A 220 11.09 -6.08 11.37
CA ARG A 220 10.09 -7.04 11.86
C ARG A 220 9.41 -6.59 13.15
N ASP A 221 10.16 -5.98 14.06
CA ASP A 221 9.58 -5.52 15.33
C ASP A 221 8.63 -4.35 15.14
N CYS A 222 8.96 -3.39 14.26
CA CYS A 222 8.05 -2.33 13.86
C CYS A 222 6.80 -2.92 13.20
N PHE A 223 6.95 -3.83 12.25
CA PHE A 223 5.82 -4.51 11.60
C PHE A 223 4.87 -5.14 12.62
N ARG A 224 5.39 -5.90 13.58
CA ARG A 224 4.61 -6.52 14.64
C ARG A 224 3.90 -5.49 15.54
N ARG A 225 4.59 -4.41 15.96
CA ARG A 225 4.03 -3.39 16.84
C ARG A 225 2.99 -2.51 16.15
N THR A 226 3.12 -2.28 14.85
CA THR A 226 2.20 -1.42 14.09
C THR A 226 0.94 -2.14 13.57
N HIS A 227 0.87 -3.47 13.72
CA HIS A 227 -0.29 -4.29 13.33
C HIS A 227 -0.93 -5.04 14.51
N PRO A 228 -1.25 -4.36 15.64
CA PRO A 228 -1.96 -5.02 16.72
C PRO A 228 -3.37 -5.44 16.28
N GLU A 229 -3.89 -6.53 16.86
CA GLU A 229 -5.17 -7.12 16.51
C GLU A 229 -6.32 -6.09 16.53
N ALA A 230 -6.34 -5.21 17.53
CA ALA A 230 -7.34 -4.15 17.65
C ALA A 230 -7.36 -3.15 16.48
N LEU A 231 -6.18 -2.82 15.92
CA LEU A 231 -6.10 -2.00 14.71
C LEU A 231 -6.53 -2.80 13.48
N MET A 232 -6.11 -4.08 13.39
CA MET A 232 -6.43 -4.93 12.24
C MET A 232 -7.92 -5.20 12.07
N THR A 233 -8.73 -5.08 13.13
CA THR A 233 -10.20 -5.09 13.00
C THR A 233 -10.73 -3.92 12.18
N ARG A 234 -9.96 -2.84 12.06
CA ARG A 234 -10.34 -1.58 11.39
C ARG A 234 -9.71 -1.39 10.02
N LEU A 235 -8.70 -2.20 9.68
CA LEU A 235 -8.03 -2.14 8.39
C LEU A 235 -8.60 -3.21 7.45
N ASP A 236 -8.54 -2.93 6.17
CA ASP A 236 -9.06 -3.81 5.12
C ASP A 236 -7.94 -4.62 4.45
N TYR A 237 -6.70 -4.13 4.54
CA TYR A 237 -5.52 -4.79 4.00
C TYR A 237 -4.40 -4.84 5.03
N LEU A 238 -3.64 -5.95 5.01
CA LEU A 238 -2.24 -5.95 5.41
C LEU A 238 -1.41 -5.31 4.29
N GLN A 239 -0.36 -4.58 4.64
CA GLN A 239 0.46 -3.92 3.64
C GLN A 239 1.93 -3.88 4.00
N TRP A 240 2.76 -4.08 2.97
CA TRP A 240 4.20 -3.86 3.03
C TRP A 240 4.78 -3.63 1.63
N ASN A 241 6.04 -3.20 1.59
CA ASN A 241 6.80 -3.03 0.35
C ASN A 241 7.77 -4.20 0.14
N VAL A 242 8.17 -4.43 -1.12
CA VAL A 242 9.07 -5.52 -1.50
C VAL A 242 10.11 -5.04 -2.50
N TYR A 243 11.37 -4.98 -2.09
CA TYR A 243 12.45 -4.57 -2.97
C TYR A 243 13.53 -5.63 -3.10
N ALA A 244 13.97 -5.89 -4.34
CA ALA A 244 15.14 -6.68 -4.65
C ALA A 244 16.35 -5.74 -4.85
N THR A 245 17.31 -5.81 -3.94
CA THR A 245 18.46 -4.92 -3.83
C THR A 245 19.79 -5.67 -3.85
N SER A 246 19.79 -6.93 -4.28
CA SER A 246 20.97 -7.78 -4.45
C SER A 246 20.74 -8.77 -5.57
N ALA A 247 21.79 -9.11 -6.31
CA ALA A 247 21.75 -10.12 -7.36
C ALA A 247 21.32 -11.51 -6.87
N SER A 248 21.52 -11.80 -5.58
CA SER A 248 21.08 -13.04 -4.95
C SER A 248 19.59 -13.08 -4.59
N HIS A 249 18.89 -11.95 -4.64
CA HIS A 249 17.47 -11.88 -4.26
C HIS A 249 16.57 -12.51 -5.32
N THR A 250 15.86 -13.57 -4.97
CA THR A 250 14.78 -14.12 -5.78
C THR A 250 13.43 -13.45 -5.47
N ALA A 251 12.51 -13.43 -6.43
CA ALA A 251 11.16 -12.90 -6.19
C ALA A 251 10.47 -13.67 -5.06
N LEU A 252 10.56 -15.00 -5.08
CA LEU A 252 9.92 -15.84 -4.06
C LEU A 252 10.39 -15.50 -2.64
N GLU A 253 11.69 -15.36 -2.41
CA GLU A 253 12.25 -15.02 -1.09
C GLU A 253 11.83 -13.62 -0.64
N ARG A 254 11.86 -12.65 -1.56
CA ARG A 254 11.55 -11.27 -1.20
C ARG A 254 10.08 -11.10 -0.82
N PHE A 255 9.16 -11.66 -1.61
CA PHE A 255 7.73 -11.60 -1.30
C PHE A 255 7.37 -12.47 -0.09
N ARG A 256 8.08 -13.59 0.13
CA ARG A 256 7.87 -14.49 1.27
C ARG A 256 8.24 -13.86 2.60
N ARG A 257 9.37 -13.15 2.67
CA ARG A 257 9.96 -12.68 3.93
C ARG A 257 8.94 -12.03 4.88
N THR A 258 8.22 -11.02 4.41
CA THR A 258 7.27 -10.31 5.28
C THR A 258 5.97 -11.08 5.47
N LYS A 259 5.60 -11.95 4.52
CA LYS A 259 4.49 -12.89 4.71
C LYS A 259 4.78 -13.87 5.86
N ASP A 260 6.00 -14.39 5.93
CA ASP A 260 6.43 -15.27 7.02
C ASP A 260 6.41 -14.55 8.38
N TRP A 261 6.79 -13.27 8.41
CA TRP A 261 6.62 -12.46 9.62
C TRP A 261 5.14 -12.33 10.02
N ALA A 262 4.27 -12.05 9.06
CA ALA A 262 2.83 -11.97 9.33
C ALA A 262 2.30 -13.27 9.93
N VAL A 263 2.65 -14.41 9.35
CA VAL A 263 2.21 -15.73 9.83
C VAL A 263 2.75 -16.05 11.23
N ALA A 264 3.99 -15.62 11.52
CA ALA A 264 4.63 -15.89 12.80
C ALA A 264 4.17 -14.97 13.94
N ASP A 265 3.88 -13.71 13.64
CA ASP A 265 3.77 -12.66 14.65
C ASP A 265 2.35 -12.06 14.80
N LEU A 266 1.48 -12.22 13.79
CA LEU A 266 0.17 -11.56 13.78
C LEU A 266 -0.97 -12.53 14.12
N GLY A 267 -2.02 -11.96 14.72
CA GLY A 267 -3.22 -12.71 15.09
C GLY A 267 -4.16 -13.03 13.92
N PRO A 268 -5.21 -13.84 14.17
CA PRO A 268 -6.09 -14.38 13.14
C PRO A 268 -6.85 -13.30 12.34
N VAL A 269 -7.20 -12.17 12.94
CA VAL A 269 -7.87 -11.06 12.23
C VAL A 269 -6.94 -10.50 11.16
N ALA A 270 -5.67 -10.25 11.50
CA ALA A 270 -4.67 -9.76 10.57
C ALA A 270 -4.43 -10.78 9.43
N LEU A 271 -4.30 -12.07 9.77
CA LEU A 271 -4.09 -13.13 8.78
C LEU A 271 -5.30 -13.37 7.86
N SER A 272 -6.49 -12.92 8.25
CA SER A 272 -7.68 -12.97 7.39
C SER A 272 -7.74 -11.83 6.38
N ARG A 273 -6.92 -10.78 6.53
CA ARG A 273 -6.89 -9.64 5.61
C ARG A 273 -6.09 -9.97 4.35
N PRO A 274 -6.57 -9.56 3.17
CA PRO A 274 -5.76 -9.64 1.96
C PRO A 274 -4.55 -8.71 2.06
N VAL A 275 -3.48 -9.07 1.35
CA VAL A 275 -2.24 -8.30 1.32
C VAL A 275 -2.22 -7.35 0.13
N LEU A 276 -1.86 -6.11 0.38
CA LEU A 276 -1.47 -5.12 -0.59
C LEU A 276 0.04 -4.93 -0.55
N ILE A 277 0.74 -5.36 -1.59
CA ILE A 277 2.13 -4.95 -1.83
C ILE A 277 2.05 -3.58 -2.52
N ALA A 278 2.13 -2.52 -1.71
CA ALA A 278 1.92 -1.16 -2.21
C ALA A 278 3.03 -0.71 -3.16
N GLU A 279 4.22 -1.24 -2.93
CA GLU A 279 5.38 -1.02 -3.77
C GLU A 279 6.20 -2.29 -3.88
N TRP A 280 6.60 -2.62 -5.10
CA TRP A 280 7.69 -3.57 -5.31
C TRP A 280 8.57 -3.10 -6.46
N GLY A 281 9.84 -3.43 -6.40
CA GLY A 281 10.79 -2.99 -7.40
C GLY A 281 12.07 -3.78 -7.39
N VAL A 282 12.83 -3.60 -8.48
CA VAL A 282 14.11 -4.27 -8.72
C VAL A 282 15.17 -3.21 -8.95
N ARG A 283 16.21 -3.18 -8.13
CA ARG A 283 17.30 -2.22 -8.27
C ARG A 283 18.23 -2.61 -9.41
N VAL A 284 18.23 -1.80 -10.46
CA VAL A 284 18.94 -2.12 -11.72
C VAL A 284 20.46 -2.27 -11.56
N ILE A 285 21.06 -1.55 -10.63
CA ILE A 285 22.51 -1.61 -10.39
C ILE A 285 22.95 -3.00 -9.94
N GLU A 286 22.14 -3.65 -9.10
CA GLU A 286 22.43 -4.97 -8.54
C GLU A 286 21.81 -6.11 -9.36
N ILE A 287 20.73 -5.84 -10.10
CA ILE A 287 20.00 -6.81 -10.91
C ILE A 287 19.82 -6.21 -12.32
N PRO A 288 20.86 -6.28 -13.17
CA PRO A 288 20.82 -5.66 -14.50
C PRO A 288 19.71 -6.20 -15.40
N ASP A 289 19.41 -7.50 -15.29
CA ASP A 289 18.28 -8.11 -16.01
C ASP A 289 16.98 -8.03 -15.21
N GLN A 290 16.46 -6.82 -15.08
CA GLN A 290 15.17 -6.57 -14.43
C GLN A 290 14.03 -7.35 -15.10
N ALA A 291 14.06 -7.52 -16.43
CA ALA A 291 13.01 -8.19 -17.17
C ALA A 291 12.90 -9.67 -16.78
N ALA A 292 14.04 -10.38 -16.72
CA ALA A 292 14.08 -11.76 -16.27
C ALA A 292 13.60 -11.89 -14.82
N TRP A 293 14.03 -10.99 -13.93
CA TRP A 293 13.57 -11.01 -12.54
C TRP A 293 12.05 -10.76 -12.44
N ILE A 294 11.50 -9.76 -13.14
CA ILE A 294 10.07 -9.46 -13.20
C ILE A 294 9.27 -10.68 -13.67
N ALA A 295 9.78 -11.43 -14.65
CA ALA A 295 9.13 -12.63 -15.16
C ALA A 295 8.97 -13.76 -14.10
N THR A 296 9.75 -13.73 -13.01
CA THR A 296 9.66 -14.69 -11.91
C THR A 296 8.60 -14.33 -10.86
N VAL A 297 8.03 -13.11 -10.91
CA VAL A 297 7.05 -12.63 -9.92
C VAL A 297 5.72 -13.40 -9.98
N PRO A 298 5.07 -13.61 -11.14
CA PRO A 298 3.80 -14.32 -11.18
C PRO A 298 3.86 -15.72 -10.55
N PRO A 299 4.81 -16.61 -10.89
CA PRO A 299 4.89 -17.91 -10.26
C PRO A 299 5.23 -17.85 -8.76
N ALA A 300 6.00 -16.84 -8.32
CA ALA A 300 6.28 -16.63 -6.91
C ALA A 300 5.00 -16.27 -6.13
N ILE A 301 4.21 -15.33 -6.63
CA ILE A 301 2.93 -14.93 -6.03
C ILE A 301 1.93 -16.11 -6.03
N ALA A 302 1.81 -16.83 -7.14
CA ALA A 302 0.94 -18.01 -7.22
C ALA A 302 1.29 -19.05 -6.14
N ARG A 303 2.59 -19.35 -5.99
CA ARG A 303 3.09 -20.26 -4.96
C ARG A 303 2.77 -19.76 -3.55
N LEU A 304 3.04 -18.49 -3.26
CA LEU A 304 2.77 -17.90 -1.94
C LEU A 304 1.28 -17.89 -1.61
N ASN A 305 0.41 -17.65 -2.59
CA ASN A 305 -1.03 -17.68 -2.39
C ASN A 305 -1.59 -19.11 -2.20
N ALA A 306 -0.87 -20.14 -2.64
CA ALA A 306 -1.21 -21.52 -2.33
C ALA A 306 -0.78 -21.97 -0.93
N GLU A 307 0.10 -21.22 -0.27
CA GLU A 307 0.60 -21.51 1.08
C GLU A 307 -0.32 -20.89 2.13
N ARG A 308 -0.25 -21.40 3.37
CA ARG A 308 -0.99 -20.85 4.52
C ARG A 308 -0.65 -19.36 4.73
N GLY A 309 -1.63 -18.62 5.22
CA GLY A 309 -1.50 -17.21 5.60
C GLY A 309 -2.29 -16.26 4.69
N PRO A 310 -2.05 -14.95 4.81
CA PRO A 310 -2.80 -13.96 4.08
C PRO A 310 -2.51 -14.02 2.58
N LEU A 311 -3.56 -13.81 1.76
CA LEU A 311 -3.44 -13.85 0.30
C LEU A 311 -2.91 -12.51 -0.24
N ILE A 312 -1.91 -12.54 -1.09
CA ILE A 312 -1.47 -11.37 -1.84
C ILE A 312 -2.53 -11.07 -2.90
N ALA A 313 -3.25 -9.96 -2.72
CA ALA A 313 -4.37 -9.57 -3.55
C ALA A 313 -4.02 -8.45 -4.54
N ARG A 314 -3.04 -7.62 -4.21
CA ARG A 314 -2.56 -6.51 -5.06
C ARG A 314 -1.06 -6.37 -4.99
N THR A 315 -0.45 -6.01 -6.13
CA THR A 315 0.98 -5.67 -6.20
C THR A 315 1.16 -4.48 -7.15
N ASN A 316 1.85 -3.43 -6.70
CA ASN A 316 2.12 -2.24 -7.53
C ASN A 316 3.61 -2.11 -7.79
N TYR A 317 4.02 -2.13 -9.06
CA TYR A 317 5.41 -1.88 -9.43
C TYR A 317 5.76 -0.41 -9.23
N PHE A 318 6.82 -0.16 -8.50
CA PHE A 318 7.30 1.17 -8.16
C PHE A 318 8.36 1.62 -9.18
N ASN A 319 7.93 2.27 -10.27
CA ASN A 319 8.82 2.82 -11.30
C ASN A 319 9.37 4.19 -10.90
N SER A 320 10.13 4.22 -9.83
CA SER A 320 10.80 5.44 -9.33
C SER A 320 12.02 5.08 -8.50
N GLY A 321 12.98 5.99 -8.40
CA GLY A 321 14.16 5.79 -7.57
C GLY A 321 14.85 4.46 -7.85
N TRP A 322 14.90 3.58 -6.88
CA TRP A 322 15.56 2.28 -7.01
C TRP A 322 14.83 1.30 -7.93
N GLY A 323 13.51 1.42 -8.05
CA GLY A 323 12.68 0.57 -8.91
C GLY A 323 12.55 1.07 -10.35
N THR A 324 13.27 2.12 -10.73
CA THR A 324 13.19 2.66 -12.10
C THR A 324 13.51 1.59 -13.15
N LEU A 325 12.58 1.41 -14.10
CA LEU A 325 12.77 0.48 -15.22
C LEU A 325 13.86 0.99 -16.17
N SER A 326 14.88 0.17 -16.40
CA SER A 326 16.01 0.51 -17.28
C SER A 326 16.50 -0.72 -18.08
N PRO A 327 16.43 -0.75 -19.41
CA PRO A 327 15.70 0.24 -20.22
C PRO A 327 14.19 0.20 -19.97
N LYS A 328 13.54 1.36 -19.97
CA LYS A 328 12.11 1.47 -19.66
C LYS A 328 11.24 0.59 -20.57
N ALA A 329 11.47 0.59 -21.87
CA ALA A 329 10.68 -0.17 -22.84
C ALA A 329 10.71 -1.68 -22.55
N THR A 330 11.90 -2.24 -22.28
CA THR A 330 12.09 -3.66 -21.98
C THR A 330 11.44 -4.04 -20.65
N GLY A 331 11.67 -3.24 -19.60
CA GLY A 331 11.09 -3.46 -18.28
C GLY A 331 9.57 -3.36 -18.30
N LEU A 332 9.01 -2.39 -19.02
CA LEU A 332 7.56 -2.23 -19.16
C LEU A 332 6.92 -3.37 -19.95
N ALA A 333 7.59 -3.88 -21.02
CA ALA A 333 7.14 -5.05 -21.74
C ALA A 333 7.12 -6.30 -20.84
N ALA A 334 8.17 -6.51 -20.04
CA ALA A 334 8.23 -7.60 -19.07
C ALA A 334 7.11 -7.49 -18.01
N LEU A 335 6.83 -6.29 -17.50
CA LEU A 335 5.78 -6.05 -16.51
C LEU A 335 4.39 -6.33 -17.10
N ARG A 336 4.11 -5.89 -18.34
CA ARG A 336 2.88 -6.20 -19.07
C ARG A 336 2.70 -7.70 -19.26
N ALA A 337 3.78 -8.39 -19.67
CA ALA A 337 3.77 -9.84 -19.83
C ALA A 337 3.55 -10.58 -18.50
N ALA A 338 4.12 -10.08 -17.40
CA ALA A 338 3.91 -10.65 -16.08
C ALA A 338 2.44 -10.52 -15.65
N TYR A 339 1.83 -9.35 -15.81
CA TYR A 339 0.44 -9.11 -15.41
C TYR A 339 -0.60 -9.73 -16.35
N ALA A 340 -0.20 -10.24 -17.51
CA ALA A 340 -1.03 -11.04 -18.40
C ALA A 340 -1.08 -12.53 -18.02
N ARG A 341 -0.32 -12.98 -17.00
CA ARG A 341 -0.24 -14.39 -16.57
C ARG A 341 -0.90 -14.61 -15.21
N PRO A 342 -1.42 -15.81 -14.93
CA PRO A 342 -1.85 -16.15 -13.58
C PRO A 342 -0.70 -15.94 -12.56
N PRO A 343 -0.99 -15.47 -11.33
CA PRO A 343 -2.33 -15.27 -10.75
C PRO A 343 -2.97 -13.92 -11.09
N TYR A 344 -2.34 -13.11 -11.95
CA TYR A 344 -2.87 -11.84 -12.43
C TYR A 344 -3.88 -12.08 -13.57
N GLY A 345 -4.98 -11.39 -13.62
CA GLY A 345 -5.92 -11.42 -14.73
C GLY A 345 -7.19 -12.16 -14.47
#